data_ea601f08476913ce3e85fc8243353780
#
_entry.id   ea601f08476913ce3e85fc8243353780
#
_cell.length_a   1.000
_cell.length_b   1.000
_cell.length_c   1.000
_cell.angle_alpha   90.00
_cell.angle_beta   90.00
_cell.angle_gamma   90.00
#
_symmetry.space_group_name_H-M   'P 1'
#
loop_
_entity.id
_entity.type
_entity.pdbx_description
1 polymer ?
#
loop_
_entity_poly.entity_id
_entity_poly.type
_entity_poly.pdbx_seq_one_letter_code
_entity_poly.pdbx_strand_id
1 'polypeptide(L)'
;MTTPIGRFYISQFFDESALDKIKHWYKLQEWMHGSETHSHKNKEIKNNLLTKETIPSNLIWKHVDKNDSFIKFTQSHTSSKSRVSKTPVGGFYHPHVDLLTLGNFSTTIFLNSPDQYDGGELVLFIDGKEVPFKLDMGWGVTYETGIGHRVNTVTRGERNVALFWSHSLWTNIEAFREYKYWGHMMDKVKEPMCDNLYEYCNSNYSIWRARRDLLVRRNLTYNDMKALKC
;
A
#
# COMPACT_ATOMS: atom_id res chain seq x y z
N MET A 1 12.59 10.82 13.14
CA MET A 1 12.11 10.39 11.80
C MET A 1 10.70 10.94 11.63
N THR A 2 10.49 11.79 10.64
CA THR A 2 9.18 12.40 10.38
C THR A 2 8.18 11.33 9.94
N THR A 3 6.99 11.33 10.51
CA THR A 3 5.89 10.46 10.07
C THR A 3 5.52 10.84 8.63
N PRO A 4 5.50 9.90 7.66
CA PRO A 4 5.18 10.26 6.28
C PRO A 4 3.75 10.80 6.20
N ILE A 5 3.61 12.05 5.76
CA ILE A 5 2.32 12.62 5.40
C ILE A 5 2.20 12.56 3.89
N GLY A 6 1.67 11.53 3.38
CA GLY A 6 1.47 11.43 1.95
C GLY A 6 0.26 10.58 1.68
N ARG A 7 -0.31 10.70 0.50
CA ARG A 7 -1.36 9.81 0.02
C ARG A 7 -0.78 8.45 -0.41
N PHE A 8 0.54 8.35 -0.55
CA PHE A 8 1.28 7.12 -0.85
C PHE A 8 2.63 7.09 -0.14
N TYR A 9 3.21 5.92 -0.05
CA TYR A 9 4.52 5.67 0.54
C TYR A 9 5.29 4.64 -0.29
N ILE A 10 6.58 4.88 -0.53
CA ILE A 10 7.48 3.99 -1.27
C ILE A 10 8.50 3.41 -0.30
N SER A 11 8.68 2.10 -0.33
CA SER A 11 9.76 1.45 0.42
C SER A 11 10.21 0.15 -0.24
N GLN A 12 11.40 -0.31 0.16
CA GLN A 12 11.85 -1.66 -0.16
C GLN A 12 11.19 -2.65 0.80
N PHE A 13 10.51 -3.67 0.25
CA PHE A 13 9.86 -4.74 0.99
C PHE A 13 10.66 -6.03 0.94
N PHE A 14 11.30 -6.33 -0.19
CA PHE A 14 12.01 -7.57 -0.42
C PHE A 14 13.47 -7.31 -0.74
N ASP A 15 14.34 -8.05 -0.06
CA ASP A 15 15.73 -8.28 -0.44
C ASP A 15 15.81 -9.37 -1.53
N GLU A 16 17.00 -9.64 -2.05
CA GLU A 16 17.23 -10.66 -3.09
C GLU A 16 16.74 -12.05 -2.66
N SER A 17 17.00 -12.44 -1.42
CA SER A 17 16.57 -13.76 -0.89
C SER A 17 15.03 -13.88 -0.85
N ALA A 18 14.33 -12.83 -0.46
CA ALA A 18 12.86 -12.81 -0.44
C ALA A 18 12.30 -12.85 -1.88
N LEU A 19 12.90 -12.09 -2.78
CA LEU A 19 12.54 -12.08 -4.20
C LEU A 19 12.69 -13.46 -4.84
N ASP A 20 13.81 -14.15 -4.59
CA ASP A 20 14.03 -15.48 -5.15
C ASP A 20 12.99 -16.48 -4.65
N LYS A 21 12.63 -16.43 -3.37
CA LYS A 21 11.59 -17.28 -2.80
C LYS A 21 10.22 -17.01 -3.43
N ILE A 22 9.84 -15.75 -3.59
CA ILE A 22 8.56 -15.39 -4.22
C ILE A 22 8.57 -15.77 -5.69
N LYS A 23 9.66 -15.52 -6.42
CA LYS A 23 9.81 -15.91 -7.83
C LYS A 23 9.73 -17.42 -8.01
N HIS A 24 10.40 -18.19 -7.15
CA HIS A 24 10.29 -19.63 -7.15
C HIS A 24 8.85 -20.09 -6.90
N TRP A 25 8.18 -19.51 -5.90
CA TRP A 25 6.81 -19.87 -5.56
C TRP A 25 5.84 -19.60 -6.73
N TYR A 26 5.83 -18.39 -7.31
CA TYR A 26 4.83 -18.09 -8.34
C TYR A 26 5.08 -18.81 -9.67
N LYS A 27 6.30 -19.23 -9.98
CA LYS A 27 6.59 -20.06 -11.16
C LYS A 27 5.87 -21.42 -11.12
N LEU A 28 5.55 -21.90 -9.93
CA LEU A 28 4.87 -23.19 -9.70
C LEU A 28 3.34 -23.04 -9.64
N GLN A 29 2.81 -21.81 -9.74
CA GLN A 29 1.39 -21.58 -9.56
C GLN A 29 0.62 -21.68 -10.87
N GLU A 30 -0.65 -22.07 -10.74
CA GLU A 30 -1.65 -21.90 -11.80
C GLU A 30 -2.09 -20.45 -11.88
N TRP A 31 -2.43 -20.01 -13.08
CA TRP A 31 -2.85 -18.67 -13.37
C TRP A 31 -4.32 -18.64 -13.79
N MET A 32 -5.02 -17.58 -13.40
CA MET A 32 -6.35 -17.27 -13.86
C MET A 32 -6.36 -15.88 -14.51
N HIS A 33 -7.31 -15.63 -15.40
CA HIS A 33 -7.46 -14.30 -16.00
C HIS A 33 -7.92 -13.30 -14.94
N GLY A 34 -7.32 -12.11 -14.90
CA GLY A 34 -7.65 -11.10 -13.88
C GLY A 34 -9.11 -10.67 -13.87
N SER A 35 -9.81 -10.71 -15.04
CA SER A 35 -11.24 -10.39 -15.13
C SER A 35 -12.13 -11.33 -14.31
N GLU A 36 -11.66 -12.53 -13.96
CA GLU A 36 -12.44 -13.46 -13.14
C GLU A 36 -12.65 -12.97 -11.71
N THR A 37 -11.80 -12.01 -11.27
CA THR A 37 -11.97 -11.35 -9.96
C THR A 37 -12.95 -10.18 -9.99
N HIS A 38 -13.50 -9.83 -11.16
CA HIS A 38 -14.44 -8.75 -11.35
C HIS A 38 -15.89 -9.28 -11.40
N SER A 39 -16.83 -8.55 -10.81
CA SER A 39 -18.25 -8.94 -10.76
C SER A 39 -18.85 -9.19 -12.16
N HIS A 40 -18.37 -8.47 -13.17
CA HIS A 40 -18.87 -8.56 -14.55
C HIS A 40 -17.95 -9.36 -15.49
N LYS A 41 -16.83 -9.93 -15.01
CA LYS A 41 -15.86 -10.71 -15.80
C LYS A 41 -15.45 -10.06 -17.13
N ASN A 42 -15.45 -8.71 -17.18
CA ASN A 42 -15.19 -7.96 -18.41
C ASN A 42 -13.69 -7.87 -18.69
N LYS A 43 -13.24 -8.52 -19.77
CA LYS A 43 -11.83 -8.50 -20.21
C LYS A 43 -11.40 -7.16 -20.81
N GLU A 44 -12.33 -6.34 -21.25
CA GLU A 44 -12.05 -5.00 -21.79
C GLU A 44 -11.58 -4.02 -20.70
N ILE A 45 -11.92 -4.30 -19.43
CA ILE A 45 -11.51 -3.47 -18.29
C ILE A 45 -10.13 -3.86 -17.80
N LYS A 46 -9.79 -5.16 -17.87
CA LYS A 46 -8.61 -5.73 -17.25
C LYS A 46 -8.07 -6.90 -18.05
N ASN A 47 -6.83 -6.80 -18.47
CA ASN A 47 -6.13 -7.86 -19.21
C ASN A 47 -4.80 -8.18 -18.53
N ASN A 48 -4.84 -8.99 -17.48
CA ASN A 48 -3.69 -9.52 -16.75
C ASN A 48 -4.00 -10.93 -16.24
N LEU A 49 -2.99 -11.61 -15.74
CA LEU A 49 -3.11 -12.89 -15.06
C LEU A 49 -2.86 -12.72 -13.57
N LEU A 50 -3.52 -13.53 -12.76
CA LEU A 50 -3.34 -13.61 -11.31
C LEU A 50 -3.05 -15.06 -10.91
N THR A 51 -2.21 -15.27 -9.91
CA THR A 51 -2.06 -16.61 -9.32
C THR A 51 -3.40 -17.06 -8.74
N LYS A 52 -3.80 -18.31 -8.97
CA LYS A 52 -5.02 -18.86 -8.36
C LYS A 52 -4.88 -18.92 -6.85
N GLU A 53 -3.72 -19.33 -6.36
CA GLU A 53 -3.41 -19.37 -4.95
C GLU A 53 -2.91 -18.02 -4.43
N THR A 54 -3.12 -17.80 -3.14
CA THR A 54 -2.61 -16.62 -2.43
C THR A 54 -1.14 -16.83 -2.06
N ILE A 55 -0.36 -15.76 -2.06
CA ILE A 55 1.02 -15.80 -1.58
C ILE A 55 1.00 -16.23 -0.10
N PRO A 56 1.76 -17.26 0.29
CA PRO A 56 1.85 -17.67 1.70
C PRO A 56 2.27 -16.51 2.61
N SER A 57 1.62 -16.38 3.76
CA SER A 57 1.86 -15.26 4.70
C SER A 57 3.32 -15.15 5.12
N ASN A 58 4.02 -16.27 5.27
CA ASN A 58 5.44 -16.29 5.61
C ASN A 58 6.36 -15.76 4.51
N LEU A 59 5.89 -15.68 3.25
CA LEU A 59 6.65 -15.12 2.14
C LEU A 59 6.42 -13.61 1.96
N ILE A 60 5.30 -13.07 2.43
CA ILE A 60 4.98 -11.66 2.26
C ILE A 60 4.89 -10.92 3.59
N TRP A 61 4.03 -11.37 4.50
CA TRP A 61 3.75 -10.64 5.74
C TRP A 61 4.95 -10.56 6.67
N LYS A 62 5.78 -11.61 6.70
CA LYS A 62 7.05 -11.61 7.46
C LYS A 62 7.99 -10.45 7.10
N HIS A 63 7.96 -9.99 5.85
CA HIS A 63 8.77 -8.86 5.38
C HIS A 63 8.05 -7.52 5.61
N VAL A 64 6.73 -7.51 5.44
CA VAL A 64 5.89 -6.34 5.65
C VAL A 64 5.88 -5.93 7.13
N ASP A 65 5.74 -6.88 8.06
CA ASP A 65 5.76 -6.63 9.51
C ASP A 65 7.09 -6.05 10.02
N LYS A 66 8.18 -6.34 9.33
CA LYS A 66 9.50 -5.82 9.66
C LYS A 66 9.79 -4.45 9.05
N ASN A 67 8.92 -3.97 8.19
CA ASN A 67 9.05 -2.66 7.58
C ASN A 67 8.43 -1.59 8.48
N ASP A 68 9.22 -1.08 9.42
CA ASP A 68 8.77 -0.07 10.39
C ASP A 68 8.13 1.14 9.72
N SER A 69 8.66 1.56 8.59
CA SER A 69 8.14 2.72 7.86
C SER A 69 6.77 2.44 7.23
N PHE A 70 6.56 1.24 6.71
CA PHE A 70 5.24 0.80 6.24
C PHE A 70 4.24 0.77 7.40
N ILE A 71 4.63 0.16 8.53
CA ILE A 71 3.76 0.09 9.72
C ILE A 71 3.43 1.49 10.24
N LYS A 72 4.41 2.40 10.29
CA LYS A 72 4.18 3.82 10.66
C LYS A 72 3.25 4.52 9.68
N PHE A 73 3.39 4.25 8.39
CA PHE A 73 2.54 4.86 7.36
C PHE A 73 1.10 4.38 7.43
N THR A 74 0.87 3.09 7.62
CA THR A 74 -0.45 2.45 7.53
C THR A 74 -1.11 2.20 8.87
N GLN A 75 -0.33 2.02 9.94
CA GLN A 75 -0.75 1.43 11.21
C GLN A 75 -1.57 0.15 11.01
N SER A 76 -1.13 -0.67 10.05
CA SER A 76 -1.79 -1.91 9.69
C SER A 76 -1.52 -3.01 10.72
N HIS A 77 -2.53 -3.86 10.97
CA HIS A 77 -2.42 -5.00 11.89
C HIS A 77 -2.69 -6.34 11.21
N THR A 78 -3.24 -6.33 10.00
CA THR A 78 -3.51 -7.55 9.23
C THR A 78 -3.58 -7.24 7.73
N SER A 79 -3.40 -8.26 6.91
CA SER A 79 -3.57 -8.16 5.47
C SER A 79 -4.68 -9.06 4.96
N SER A 80 -5.23 -8.71 3.82
CA SER A 80 -6.10 -9.56 3.03
C SER A 80 -5.28 -10.53 2.18
N LYS A 81 -5.98 -11.31 1.35
CA LYS A 81 -5.36 -12.22 0.38
C LYS A 81 -4.40 -11.48 -0.55
N SER A 82 -3.17 -11.96 -0.63
CA SER A 82 -2.14 -11.45 -1.53
C SER A 82 -2.00 -12.35 -2.76
N ARG A 83 -1.68 -11.76 -3.93
CA ARG A 83 -1.50 -12.50 -5.18
C ARG A 83 -0.34 -11.93 -5.98
N VAL A 84 0.24 -12.75 -6.83
CA VAL A 84 1.11 -12.23 -7.90
C VAL A 84 0.24 -11.91 -9.12
N SER A 85 0.45 -10.72 -9.67
CA SER A 85 -0.14 -10.30 -10.94
C SER A 85 0.95 -10.29 -12.01
N LYS A 86 0.65 -10.91 -13.14
CA LYS A 86 1.44 -10.96 -14.35
C LYS A 86 0.71 -10.21 -15.46
N THR A 87 1.35 -9.23 -16.05
CA THR A 87 0.80 -8.42 -17.13
C THR A 87 1.70 -8.57 -18.35
N PRO A 88 1.32 -9.41 -19.34
CA PRO A 88 2.09 -9.61 -20.58
C PRO A 88 1.91 -8.42 -21.53
N VAL A 89 2.60 -8.46 -22.69
CA VAL A 89 2.40 -7.50 -23.78
C VAL A 89 0.93 -7.40 -24.17
N GLY A 90 0.43 -6.19 -24.32
CA GLY A 90 -0.99 -5.89 -24.54
C GLY A 90 -1.86 -5.94 -23.30
N GLY A 91 -1.28 -6.30 -22.14
CA GLY A 91 -1.98 -6.32 -20.86
C GLY A 91 -2.08 -4.94 -20.23
N PHE A 92 -3.15 -4.70 -19.48
CA PHE A 92 -3.48 -3.42 -18.85
C PHE A 92 -4.51 -3.60 -17.73
N TYR A 93 -4.77 -2.50 -17.00
CA TYR A 93 -5.95 -2.36 -16.14
C TYR A 93 -6.45 -0.91 -16.21
N HIS A 94 -7.67 -0.72 -16.69
CA HIS A 94 -8.28 0.60 -16.83
C HIS A 94 -8.46 1.31 -15.49
N PRO A 95 -8.69 2.64 -15.47
CA PRO A 95 -8.93 3.41 -14.26
C PRO A 95 -10.05 2.80 -13.40
N HIS A 96 -9.74 2.56 -12.13
CA HIS A 96 -10.66 1.98 -11.16
C HIS A 96 -10.26 2.38 -9.74
N VAL A 97 -11.11 2.01 -8.79
CA VAL A 97 -10.86 2.08 -7.35
C VAL A 97 -11.02 0.66 -6.80
N ASP A 98 -10.11 0.23 -5.96
CA ASP A 98 -10.22 -1.06 -5.30
C ASP A 98 -11.38 -1.06 -4.28
N LEU A 99 -11.95 -2.24 -4.04
CA LEU A 99 -13.00 -2.40 -3.03
C LEU A 99 -12.43 -2.12 -1.63
N LEU A 100 -13.04 -1.19 -0.90
CA LEU A 100 -12.63 -0.83 0.45
C LEU A 100 -12.74 -2.00 1.45
N THR A 101 -13.52 -3.03 1.12
CA THR A 101 -13.60 -4.27 1.90
C THR A 101 -12.32 -5.11 1.86
N LEU A 102 -11.45 -4.88 0.88
CA LEU A 102 -10.13 -5.55 0.79
C LEU A 102 -9.14 -5.04 1.83
N GLY A 103 -9.23 -3.77 2.23
CA GLY A 103 -8.36 -3.13 3.21
C GLY A 103 -8.40 -1.61 3.11
N ASN A 104 -7.70 -0.95 4.02
CA ASN A 104 -7.57 0.50 4.02
C ASN A 104 -6.44 0.99 3.10
N PHE A 105 -5.42 0.14 2.88
CA PHE A 105 -4.27 0.43 2.05
C PHE A 105 -4.04 -0.68 1.03
N SER A 106 -3.78 -0.28 -0.22
CA SER A 106 -3.35 -1.14 -1.33
C SER A 106 -1.83 -1.03 -1.47
N THR A 107 -1.16 -2.16 -1.66
CA THR A 107 0.29 -2.20 -1.87
C THR A 107 0.62 -3.00 -3.12
N THR A 108 1.47 -2.42 -3.98
CA THR A 108 2.03 -3.06 -5.16
C THR A 108 3.55 -3.13 -5.01
N ILE A 109 4.12 -4.35 -4.99
CA ILE A 109 5.57 -4.59 -4.92
C ILE A 109 6.03 -5.12 -6.28
N PHE A 110 7.02 -4.47 -6.89
CA PHE A 110 7.55 -4.84 -8.19
C PHE A 110 8.49 -6.06 -8.05
N LEU A 111 8.27 -7.08 -8.90
CA LEU A 111 9.01 -8.35 -8.86
C LEU A 111 10.01 -8.52 -10.00
N ASN A 112 10.07 -7.56 -10.90
CA ASN A 112 11.09 -7.47 -11.95
C ASN A 112 11.55 -6.02 -12.13
N SER A 113 12.75 -5.87 -12.71
CA SER A 113 13.37 -4.56 -12.91
C SER A 113 12.63 -3.74 -13.96
N PRO A 114 12.63 -2.39 -13.87
CA PRO A 114 11.93 -1.53 -14.79
C PRO A 114 12.44 -1.59 -16.25
N ASP A 115 13.66 -2.03 -16.50
CA ASP A 115 14.26 -2.23 -17.81
C ASP A 115 13.80 -3.53 -18.51
N GLN A 116 13.20 -4.46 -17.78
CA GLN A 116 12.73 -5.74 -18.31
C GLN A 116 11.40 -5.65 -19.07
N TYR A 117 10.71 -4.51 -19.00
CA TYR A 117 9.43 -4.29 -19.71
C TYR A 117 9.24 -2.81 -20.03
N ASP A 118 8.39 -2.49 -21.01
CA ASP A 118 8.00 -1.12 -21.37
C ASP A 118 6.50 -0.93 -21.16
N GLY A 119 6.10 0.30 -20.80
CA GLY A 119 4.74 0.55 -20.29
C GLY A 119 4.52 -0.06 -18.92
N GLY A 120 3.30 -0.41 -18.60
CA GLY A 120 2.94 -1.12 -17.36
C GLY A 120 3.11 -0.30 -16.08
N GLU A 121 3.26 1.03 -16.16
CA GLU A 121 3.29 1.88 -14.97
C GLU A 121 2.00 1.73 -14.19
N LEU A 122 2.11 1.62 -12.86
CA LEU A 122 0.99 1.89 -11.97
C LEU A 122 0.83 3.42 -11.87
N VAL A 123 -0.31 3.94 -12.28
CA VAL A 123 -0.61 5.37 -12.22
C VAL A 123 -1.65 5.63 -11.16
N LEU A 124 -1.34 6.45 -10.16
CA LEU A 124 -2.27 6.90 -9.13
C LEU A 124 -2.83 8.28 -9.51
N PHE A 125 -4.13 8.49 -9.29
CA PHE A 125 -4.79 9.79 -9.46
C PHE A 125 -4.83 10.51 -8.12
N ILE A 126 -3.92 11.46 -7.90
CA ILE A 126 -3.74 12.16 -6.63
C ILE A 126 -3.86 13.67 -6.87
N ASP A 127 -4.81 14.28 -6.19
CA ASP A 127 -5.03 15.73 -6.23
C ASP A 127 -5.11 16.30 -7.66
N GLY A 128 -5.85 15.59 -8.54
CA GLY A 128 -6.04 15.95 -9.94
C GLY A 128 -4.83 15.71 -10.85
N LYS A 129 -3.80 15.03 -10.35
CA LYS A 129 -2.58 14.69 -11.11
C LYS A 129 -2.43 13.19 -11.28
N GLU A 130 -1.80 12.81 -12.37
CA GLU A 130 -1.35 11.44 -12.62
C GLU A 130 0.07 11.25 -12.08
N VAL A 131 0.24 10.28 -11.18
CA VAL A 131 1.54 9.96 -10.59
C VAL A 131 1.93 8.54 -10.98
N PRO A 132 2.84 8.34 -11.96
CA PRO A 132 3.26 7.02 -12.41
C PRO A 132 4.32 6.42 -11.50
N PHE A 133 4.24 5.09 -11.32
CA PHE A 133 5.21 4.29 -10.58
C PHE A 133 5.68 3.10 -11.42
N LYS A 134 6.98 2.97 -11.54
CA LYS A 134 7.70 1.85 -12.12
C LYS A 134 9.00 1.72 -11.35
N LEU A 135 8.96 0.97 -10.24
CA LEU A 135 10.03 0.93 -9.24
C LEU A 135 10.96 -0.26 -9.49
N ASP A 136 12.12 -0.19 -8.88
CA ASP A 136 13.08 -1.28 -8.86
C ASP A 136 12.49 -2.55 -8.21
N MET A 137 13.06 -3.68 -8.57
CA MET A 137 12.68 -4.98 -8.03
C MET A 137 12.82 -5.02 -6.51
N GLY A 138 11.77 -5.52 -5.83
CA GLY A 138 11.68 -5.55 -4.37
C GLY A 138 11.13 -4.28 -3.74
N TRP A 139 11.04 -3.19 -4.50
CA TRP A 139 10.40 -1.95 -4.04
C TRP A 139 8.90 -1.97 -4.30
N GLY A 140 8.18 -1.27 -3.46
CA GLY A 140 6.72 -1.18 -3.58
C GLY A 140 6.20 0.20 -3.23
N VAL A 141 5.01 0.46 -3.74
CA VAL A 141 4.20 1.63 -3.39
C VAL A 141 2.96 1.19 -2.64
N THR A 142 2.73 1.84 -1.50
CA THR A 142 1.53 1.69 -0.66
C THR A 142 0.73 2.97 -0.73
N TYR A 143 -0.57 2.87 -0.94
CA TYR A 143 -1.48 4.01 -1.05
C TYR A 143 -2.85 3.64 -0.46
N GLU A 144 -3.66 4.65 -0.14
CA GLU A 144 -5.01 4.42 0.35
C GLU A 144 -5.87 3.74 -0.72
N THR A 145 -6.56 2.67 -0.34
CA THR A 145 -7.37 1.82 -1.26
C THR A 145 -8.41 2.62 -2.05
N GLY A 146 -8.92 3.72 -1.49
CA GLY A 146 -9.86 4.63 -2.15
C GLY A 146 -9.26 5.52 -3.25
N ILE A 147 -7.94 5.48 -3.49
CA ILE A 147 -7.31 6.25 -4.56
C ILE A 147 -7.57 5.59 -5.91
N GLY A 148 -8.12 6.36 -6.86
CA GLY A 148 -8.27 5.92 -8.24
C GLY A 148 -6.91 5.63 -8.87
N HIS A 149 -6.83 4.54 -9.63
CA HIS A 149 -5.57 4.13 -10.26
C HIS A 149 -5.80 3.29 -11.51
N ARG A 150 -4.75 3.15 -12.32
CA ARG A 150 -4.71 2.28 -13.49
C ARG A 150 -3.34 1.62 -13.66
N VAL A 151 -3.27 0.61 -14.51
CA VAL A 151 -2.01 0.06 -15.04
C VAL A 151 -1.97 0.32 -16.53
N ASN A 152 -0.95 1.06 -16.98
CA ASN A 152 -0.73 1.35 -18.39
C ASN A 152 -0.48 0.06 -19.17
N THR A 153 -0.77 0.08 -20.47
CA THR A 153 -0.52 -1.07 -21.34
C THR A 153 0.96 -1.41 -21.38
N VAL A 154 1.28 -2.70 -21.19
CA VAL A 154 2.63 -3.22 -21.38
C VAL A 154 2.86 -3.38 -22.87
N THR A 155 3.94 -2.75 -23.40
CA THR A 155 4.27 -2.76 -24.83
C THR A 155 5.43 -3.67 -25.19
N ARG A 156 6.29 -4.01 -24.21
CA ARG A 156 7.40 -4.98 -24.33
C ARG A 156 7.57 -5.73 -23.01
N GLY A 157 7.99 -6.97 -23.08
CA GLY A 157 8.30 -7.77 -21.89
C GLY A 157 7.06 -8.18 -21.10
N GLU A 158 7.21 -8.35 -19.80
CA GLU A 158 6.15 -8.77 -18.88
C GLU A 158 6.33 -8.06 -17.53
N ARG A 159 5.26 -7.45 -17.02
CA ARG A 159 5.25 -6.82 -15.70
C ARG A 159 4.76 -7.82 -14.65
N ASN A 160 5.57 -8.07 -13.65
CA ASN A 160 5.23 -8.93 -12.52
C ASN A 160 5.23 -8.15 -11.21
N VAL A 161 4.16 -8.26 -10.42
CA VAL A 161 4.03 -7.58 -9.13
C VAL A 161 3.35 -8.48 -8.10
N ALA A 162 3.71 -8.32 -6.83
CA ALA A 162 2.93 -8.83 -5.72
C ALA A 162 1.95 -7.75 -5.26
N LEU A 163 0.69 -8.15 -5.08
CA LEU A 163 -0.40 -7.29 -4.63
C LEU A 163 -0.90 -7.76 -3.27
N PHE A 164 -1.11 -6.84 -2.36
CA PHE A 164 -1.85 -7.11 -1.13
C PHE A 164 -2.55 -5.86 -0.62
N TRP A 165 -3.54 -6.07 0.23
CA TRP A 165 -4.25 -5.01 0.93
C TRP A 165 -4.06 -5.20 2.43
N SER A 166 -3.99 -4.10 3.16
CA SER A 166 -3.84 -4.14 4.61
C SER A 166 -4.93 -3.35 5.31
N HIS A 167 -5.32 -3.85 6.48
CA HIS A 167 -6.30 -3.19 7.34
C HIS A 167 -5.59 -2.40 8.42
N SER A 168 -5.87 -1.10 8.46
CA SER A 168 -5.42 -0.22 9.52
C SER A 168 -6.14 -0.54 10.84
N LEU A 169 -5.48 -0.25 11.95
CA LEU A 169 -6.11 -0.23 13.27
C LEU A 169 -7.21 0.83 13.37
N TRP A 170 -7.14 1.87 12.54
CA TRP A 170 -8.12 2.93 12.51
C TRP A 170 -9.39 2.52 11.76
N THR A 171 -10.55 2.78 12.38
CA THR A 171 -11.85 2.55 11.76
C THR A 171 -12.25 3.66 10.78
N ASN A 172 -11.66 4.85 10.95
CA ASN A 172 -11.90 6.02 10.13
C ASN A 172 -10.57 6.54 9.56
N ILE A 173 -10.40 6.46 8.24
CA ILE A 173 -9.17 6.83 7.57
C ILE A 173 -8.94 8.36 7.56
N GLU A 174 -10.01 9.16 7.56
CA GLU A 174 -9.89 10.62 7.61
C GLU A 174 -9.39 11.09 8.97
N ALA A 175 -9.93 10.51 10.04
CA ALA A 175 -9.43 10.74 11.40
C ALA A 175 -7.96 10.31 11.55
N PHE A 176 -7.56 9.24 10.88
CA PHE A 176 -6.16 8.82 10.81
C PHE A 176 -5.27 9.85 10.10
N ARG A 177 -5.75 10.42 8.99
CA ARG A 177 -5.02 11.50 8.29
C ARG A 177 -4.82 12.73 9.18
N GLU A 178 -5.88 13.16 9.87
CA GLU A 178 -5.81 14.30 10.82
C GLU A 178 -4.80 14.03 11.94
N TYR A 179 -4.87 12.86 12.55
CA TYR A 179 -3.91 12.46 13.59
C TYR A 179 -2.46 12.51 13.06
N LYS A 180 -2.20 11.98 11.88
CA LYS A 180 -0.88 12.01 11.25
C LYS A 180 -0.43 13.44 10.91
N TYR A 181 -1.34 14.24 10.37
CA TYR A 181 -1.05 15.64 10.03
C TYR A 181 -0.59 16.43 11.25
N TRP A 182 -1.35 16.37 12.34
CA TRP A 182 -1.00 17.10 13.56
C TRP A 182 0.27 16.56 14.22
N GLY A 183 0.50 15.24 14.16
CA GLY A 183 1.76 14.64 14.60
C GLY A 183 2.97 15.16 13.83
N HIS A 184 2.84 15.28 12.50
CA HIS A 184 3.89 15.88 11.69
C HIS A 184 4.09 17.37 11.96
N MET A 185 3.01 18.13 12.13
CA MET A 185 3.11 19.54 12.49
C MET A 185 3.88 19.72 13.81
N MET A 186 3.61 18.86 14.81
CA MET A 186 4.39 18.85 16.06
C MET A 186 5.88 18.59 15.84
N ASP A 187 6.24 17.68 14.91
CA ASP A 187 7.64 17.41 14.57
C ASP A 187 8.32 18.60 13.87
N LYS A 188 7.55 19.42 13.15
CA LYS A 188 8.05 20.58 12.39
C LYS A 188 8.16 21.85 13.23
N VAL A 189 7.23 22.05 14.15
CA VAL A 189 7.19 23.21 15.06
C VAL A 189 8.10 22.91 16.27
N LYS A 190 9.39 22.66 16.02
CA LYS A 190 10.41 22.59 17.07
C LYS A 190 10.86 24.01 17.39
N GLU A 191 10.87 24.31 18.71
CA GLU A 191 11.27 25.61 19.24
C GLU A 191 12.42 26.31 18.47
N PRO A 192 12.43 27.65 18.38
CA PRO A 192 11.52 28.63 19.00
C PRO A 192 10.75 29.46 17.95
N MET A 193 9.87 28.86 17.18
CA MET A 193 9.30 29.59 16.05
C MET A 193 8.12 30.50 16.40
N CYS A 194 7.32 30.16 17.35
CA CYS A 194 6.19 30.97 17.84
C CYS A 194 5.43 30.15 18.89
N ASP A 195 5.42 30.61 20.12
CA ASP A 195 4.75 29.92 21.23
C ASP A 195 3.29 29.61 20.90
N ASN A 196 2.59 30.54 20.29
CA ASN A 196 1.19 30.37 19.90
C ASN A 196 0.98 29.26 18.85
N LEU A 197 1.90 29.11 17.90
CA LEU A 197 1.79 28.07 16.87
C LEU A 197 2.07 26.69 17.47
N TYR A 198 3.06 26.58 18.34
CA TYR A 198 3.35 25.34 19.04
C TYR A 198 2.16 24.91 19.91
N GLU A 199 1.60 25.81 20.71
CA GLU A 199 0.42 25.54 21.54
C GLU A 199 -0.79 25.12 20.71
N TYR A 200 -1.02 25.78 19.58
CA TYR A 200 -2.09 25.43 18.66
C TYR A 200 -1.93 24.03 18.07
N CYS A 201 -0.74 23.69 17.58
CA CYS A 201 -0.44 22.37 17.04
C CYS A 201 -0.52 21.27 18.12
N ASN A 202 0.02 21.55 19.31
CA ASN A 202 -0.01 20.63 20.45
C ASN A 202 -1.45 20.38 20.94
N SER A 203 -2.28 21.39 20.98
CA SER A 203 -3.69 21.26 21.35
C SER A 203 -4.44 20.38 20.35
N ASN A 204 -4.29 20.62 19.04
CA ASN A 204 -4.91 19.81 18.01
C ASN A 204 -4.41 18.35 18.02
N TYR A 205 -3.09 18.15 18.13
CA TYR A 205 -2.51 16.82 18.24
C TYR A 205 -3.04 16.06 19.47
N SER A 206 -3.14 16.76 20.62
CA SER A 206 -3.65 16.18 21.86
C SER A 206 -5.12 15.78 21.75
N ILE A 207 -5.95 16.57 21.08
CA ILE A 207 -7.35 16.22 20.79
C ILE A 207 -7.43 14.94 19.96
N TRP A 208 -6.67 14.84 18.88
CA TRP A 208 -6.70 13.65 18.03
C TRP A 208 -6.07 12.44 18.72
N ARG A 209 -5.03 12.63 19.51
CA ARG A 209 -4.44 11.60 20.37
C ARG A 209 -5.44 11.05 21.39
N ALA A 210 -6.22 11.92 22.03
CA ALA A 210 -7.27 11.50 22.96
C ALA A 210 -8.43 10.76 22.27
N ARG A 211 -8.77 11.16 21.03
CA ARG A 211 -9.81 10.51 20.22
C ARG A 211 -9.34 9.19 19.59
N ARG A 212 -8.05 8.98 19.46
CA ARG A 212 -7.48 7.78 18.83
C ARG A 212 -8.09 6.49 19.36
N ASP A 213 -8.17 6.33 20.66
CA ASP A 213 -8.65 5.11 21.29
C ASP A 213 -10.13 4.84 21.01
N LEU A 214 -10.92 5.88 20.74
CA LEU A 214 -12.33 5.77 20.32
C LEU A 214 -12.47 5.38 18.84
N LEU A 215 -11.49 5.72 18.01
CA LEU A 215 -11.51 5.53 16.55
C LEU A 215 -10.73 4.28 16.10
N VAL A 216 -9.94 3.71 17.01
CA VAL A 216 -9.21 2.47 16.78
C VAL A 216 -10.15 1.27 17.04
N ARG A 217 -9.95 0.20 16.30
CA ARG A 217 -10.77 -1.01 16.41
C ARG A 217 -10.69 -1.59 17.81
N ARG A 218 -11.83 -2.03 18.33
CA ARG A 218 -11.90 -2.74 19.62
C ARG A 218 -11.24 -4.13 19.47
N ASN A 219 -10.76 -4.67 20.59
CA ASN A 219 -10.09 -5.98 20.69
C ASN A 219 -8.67 -6.01 20.07
N LEU A 220 -7.91 -4.96 20.30
CA LEU A 220 -6.50 -4.92 19.94
C LEU A 220 -5.69 -5.88 20.83
N THR A 221 -4.75 -6.59 20.21
CA THR A 221 -3.73 -7.34 20.94
C THR A 221 -2.65 -6.41 21.50
N TYR A 222 -1.80 -6.91 22.40
CA TYR A 222 -0.64 -6.16 22.89
C TYR A 222 0.30 -5.70 21.74
N ASN A 223 0.46 -6.53 20.71
CA ASN A 223 1.28 -6.20 19.56
C ASN A 223 0.66 -5.08 18.72
N ASP A 224 -0.66 -5.08 18.57
CA ASP A 224 -1.39 -4.00 17.89
C ASP A 224 -1.21 -2.67 18.63
N MET A 225 -1.25 -2.70 19.96
CA MET A 225 -1.03 -1.51 20.81
C MET A 225 0.40 -0.97 20.68
N LYS A 226 1.37 -1.84 20.40
CA LYS A 226 2.76 -1.44 20.17
C LYS A 226 2.93 -0.67 18.85
N ALA A 227 2.17 -1.02 17.82
CA ALA A 227 2.15 -0.31 16.54
C ALA A 227 1.56 1.11 16.63
N LEU A 228 0.76 1.40 17.67
CA LEU A 228 0.18 2.71 17.92
C LEU A 228 1.13 3.66 18.68
N LYS A 229 2.22 3.16 19.21
CA LYS A 229 3.26 3.97 19.85
C LYS A 229 4.24 4.46 18.79
N CYS A 230 3.82 5.46 18.04
CA CYS A 230 4.68 6.24 17.14
C CYS A 230 4.99 7.57 17.76
#